data_d97a704b6402db5fc1250c35f7b273bb
#
_entry.id   d97a704b6402db5fc1250c35f7b273bb
#
_cell.length_a   1.000
_cell.length_b   1.000
_cell.length_c   1.000
_cell.angle_alpha   90.00
_cell.angle_beta   90.00
_cell.angle_gamma   90.00
#
_symmetry.space_group_name_H-M   'P 1'
#
loop_
_entity.id
_entity.type
_entity.pdbx_description
1 polymer ?
#
loop_
_entity_poly.entity_id
_entity_poly.type
_entity_poly.pdbx_seq_one_letter_code
_entity_poly.pdbx_strand_id
1 'polypeptide(L)'
;MIQALSLIIMTDHQLFGECLASVLAQCDAFTILAVVQTAGEALQQIQAHQADIILIDVHLPHTIVLTLTQQLTRDFPHVRVLLLGVTETETEIQAYVEAGACGYVPKNTPFYQLQSVIELVTQGETMCSPRIAHAMFARLSELAQTSASSIMDEPIILSDRELEILQLIAEGWSNRQIANHLYLSPHTVKNHVHNILKKLRVQRRLEAIKYASERQWLKKRFHIQGEDSVLSLSYEER
;
A
#
# COMPACT_ATOMS: atom_id res chain seq x y z
N MET A 1 15.92 0.29 -37.47
CA MET A 1 14.81 -0.67 -37.57
C MET A 1 14.30 -0.85 -36.17
N ILE A 2 13.02 -0.56 -35.92
CA ILE A 2 12.41 -0.81 -34.60
C ILE A 2 12.26 -2.33 -34.53
N GLN A 3 12.83 -2.95 -33.51
CA GLN A 3 12.67 -4.38 -33.28
C GLN A 3 11.24 -4.67 -32.92
N ALA A 4 10.61 -5.65 -33.59
CA ALA A 4 9.23 -6.04 -33.28
C ALA A 4 9.14 -6.61 -31.85
N LEU A 5 8.13 -6.21 -31.11
CA LEU A 5 7.90 -6.66 -29.74
C LEU A 5 7.40 -8.10 -29.72
N SER A 6 8.00 -8.92 -28.89
CA SER A 6 7.68 -10.35 -28.75
C SER A 6 6.59 -10.56 -27.68
N LEU A 7 5.45 -11.11 -28.08
CA LEU A 7 4.26 -11.27 -27.26
C LEU A 7 3.87 -12.72 -27.01
N ILE A 8 3.42 -13.00 -25.79
CA ILE A 8 2.70 -14.23 -25.43
C ILE A 8 1.28 -13.84 -25.02
N ILE A 9 0.29 -14.62 -25.44
CA ILE A 9 -1.13 -14.41 -25.07
C ILE A 9 -1.57 -15.58 -24.20
N MET A 10 -2.11 -15.29 -23.02
CA MET A 10 -2.66 -16.30 -22.12
C MET A 10 -4.15 -16.09 -21.92
N THR A 11 -4.94 -17.07 -22.34
CA THR A 11 -6.41 -17.10 -22.20
C THR A 11 -6.88 -18.56 -22.25
N ASP A 12 -7.93 -18.92 -21.53
CA ASP A 12 -8.58 -20.23 -21.61
C ASP A 12 -9.56 -20.32 -22.80
N HIS A 13 -9.84 -19.20 -23.45
CA HIS A 13 -10.72 -19.13 -24.60
C HIS A 13 -9.92 -19.23 -25.92
N GLN A 14 -9.72 -20.44 -26.43
CA GLN A 14 -8.87 -20.72 -27.59
C GLN A 14 -9.18 -19.82 -28.79
N LEU A 15 -10.46 -19.73 -29.21
CA LEU A 15 -10.86 -18.91 -30.35
C LEU A 15 -10.50 -17.44 -30.16
N PHE A 16 -10.70 -16.89 -28.97
CA PHE A 16 -10.34 -15.50 -28.65
C PHE A 16 -8.82 -15.31 -28.78
N GLY A 17 -8.04 -16.21 -28.20
CA GLY A 17 -6.56 -16.15 -28.25
C GLY A 17 -6.03 -16.22 -29.69
N GLU A 18 -6.55 -17.12 -30.51
CA GLU A 18 -6.16 -17.28 -31.91
C GLU A 18 -6.58 -16.07 -32.78
N CYS A 19 -7.79 -15.53 -32.56
CA CYS A 19 -8.23 -14.31 -33.24
C CYS A 19 -7.37 -13.10 -32.85
N LEU A 20 -7.09 -12.92 -31.55
CA LEU A 20 -6.26 -11.83 -31.08
C LEU A 20 -4.84 -11.93 -31.63
N ALA A 21 -4.25 -13.13 -31.61
CA ALA A 21 -2.94 -13.40 -32.17
C ALA A 21 -2.88 -13.08 -33.68
N SER A 22 -3.91 -13.53 -34.43
CA SER A 22 -3.99 -13.30 -35.87
C SER A 22 -4.07 -11.81 -36.21
N VAL A 23 -4.83 -11.03 -35.43
CA VAL A 23 -4.99 -9.59 -35.72
C VAL A 23 -3.73 -8.80 -35.26
N LEU A 24 -3.13 -9.14 -34.14
CA LEU A 24 -1.88 -8.52 -33.70
C LEU A 24 -0.71 -8.84 -34.63
N ALA A 25 -0.64 -10.06 -35.18
CA ALA A 25 0.40 -10.45 -36.13
C ALA A 25 0.33 -9.72 -37.49
N GLN A 26 -0.78 -9.03 -37.80
CA GLN A 26 -0.89 -8.18 -39.01
C GLN A 26 -0.14 -6.84 -38.85
N CYS A 27 0.29 -6.51 -37.61
CA CYS A 27 1.05 -5.33 -37.31
C CYS A 27 2.53 -5.67 -37.29
N ASP A 28 3.35 -5.02 -38.12
CA ASP A 28 4.80 -5.24 -38.19
C ASP A 28 5.53 -4.96 -36.85
N ALA A 29 4.84 -4.28 -35.93
CA ALA A 29 5.36 -3.94 -34.61
C ALA A 29 5.37 -5.13 -33.63
N PHE A 30 4.66 -6.24 -33.92
CA PHE A 30 4.47 -7.34 -32.97
C PHE A 30 4.84 -8.70 -33.58
N THR A 31 5.47 -9.55 -32.76
CA THR A 31 5.72 -10.95 -33.05
C THR A 31 5.04 -11.81 -32.01
N ILE A 32 4.07 -12.63 -32.39
CA ILE A 32 3.37 -13.53 -31.47
C ILE A 32 4.19 -14.82 -31.31
N LEU A 33 4.71 -15.04 -30.12
CA LEU A 33 5.51 -16.23 -29.79
C LEU A 33 4.63 -17.45 -29.51
N ALA A 34 3.56 -17.25 -28.74
CA ALA A 34 2.64 -18.32 -28.37
C ALA A 34 1.27 -17.78 -27.92
N VAL A 35 0.25 -18.63 -28.09
CA VAL A 35 -1.03 -18.55 -27.38
C VAL A 35 -1.09 -19.74 -26.44
N VAL A 36 -1.28 -19.49 -25.15
CA VAL A 36 -1.21 -20.51 -24.10
C VAL A 36 -2.47 -20.46 -23.22
N GLN A 37 -2.83 -21.60 -22.63
CA GLN A 37 -4.04 -21.72 -21.82
C GLN A 37 -3.75 -21.85 -20.33
N THR A 38 -2.53 -22.23 -19.97
CA THR A 38 -2.15 -22.48 -18.56
C THR A 38 -0.94 -21.65 -18.15
N ALA A 39 -0.86 -21.38 -16.84
CA ALA A 39 0.29 -20.67 -16.27
C ALA A 39 1.61 -21.44 -16.48
N GLY A 40 1.57 -22.80 -16.45
CA GLY A 40 2.72 -23.63 -16.71
C GLY A 40 3.26 -23.48 -18.13
N GLU A 41 2.38 -23.48 -19.13
CA GLU A 41 2.75 -23.22 -20.52
C GLU A 41 3.30 -21.81 -20.70
N ALA A 42 2.68 -20.79 -20.07
CA ALA A 42 3.17 -19.42 -20.12
C ALA A 42 4.60 -19.31 -19.61
N LEU A 43 4.90 -19.88 -18.44
CA LEU A 43 6.26 -19.91 -17.87
C LEU A 43 7.23 -20.64 -18.76
N GLN A 44 6.84 -21.77 -19.33
CA GLN A 44 7.68 -22.55 -20.25
C GLN A 44 8.04 -21.73 -21.50
N GLN A 45 7.07 -21.06 -22.09
CA GLN A 45 7.29 -20.21 -23.29
C GLN A 45 8.17 -19.01 -22.97
N ILE A 46 7.99 -18.37 -21.81
CA ILE A 46 8.82 -17.26 -21.37
C ILE A 46 10.27 -17.70 -21.14
N GLN A 47 10.49 -18.89 -20.56
CA GLN A 47 11.83 -19.45 -20.38
C GLN A 47 12.51 -19.83 -21.69
N ALA A 48 11.74 -20.32 -22.66
CA ALA A 48 12.26 -20.76 -23.95
C ALA A 48 12.55 -19.60 -24.90
N HIS A 49 11.82 -18.50 -24.76
CA HIS A 49 11.86 -17.35 -25.66
C HIS A 49 11.99 -16.05 -24.86
N GLN A 50 12.68 -15.07 -25.44
CA GLN A 50 12.74 -13.73 -24.85
C GLN A 50 11.47 -12.95 -25.20
N ALA A 51 10.42 -13.12 -24.38
CA ALA A 51 9.20 -12.35 -24.52
C ALA A 51 9.38 -10.96 -23.90
N ASP A 52 8.91 -9.91 -24.60
CA ASP A 52 8.89 -8.56 -24.06
C ASP A 52 7.65 -8.33 -23.21
N ILE A 53 6.53 -8.94 -23.63
CA ILE A 53 5.21 -8.75 -23.03
C ILE A 53 4.43 -10.07 -22.96
N ILE A 54 3.69 -10.26 -21.88
CA ILE A 54 2.61 -11.24 -21.79
C ILE A 54 1.26 -10.52 -21.62
N LEU A 55 0.30 -10.87 -22.46
CA LEU A 55 -1.09 -10.45 -22.38
C LEU A 55 -1.87 -11.53 -21.62
N ILE A 56 -2.43 -11.23 -20.46
CA ILE A 56 -3.17 -12.18 -19.63
C ILE A 56 -4.64 -11.79 -19.59
N ASP A 57 -5.52 -12.69 -20.02
CA ASP A 57 -6.97 -12.51 -19.94
C ASP A 57 -7.44 -12.66 -18.48
N VAL A 58 -8.11 -11.62 -17.94
CA VAL A 58 -8.60 -11.63 -16.53
C VAL A 58 -9.86 -12.47 -16.35
N HIS A 59 -10.45 -13.04 -17.43
CA HIS A 59 -11.53 -14.02 -17.31
C HIS A 59 -11.04 -15.37 -16.77
N LEU A 60 -9.73 -15.62 -16.78
CA LEU A 60 -9.12 -16.71 -16.03
C LEU A 60 -9.40 -16.57 -14.52
N PRO A 61 -9.35 -17.68 -13.74
CA PRO A 61 -9.50 -17.61 -12.31
C PRO A 61 -8.58 -16.54 -11.69
N HIS A 62 -9.14 -15.63 -10.91
CA HIS A 62 -8.44 -14.46 -10.33
C HIS A 62 -7.16 -14.83 -9.58
N THR A 63 -7.18 -15.96 -8.85
CA THR A 63 -5.99 -16.49 -8.17
C THR A 63 -4.87 -16.84 -9.13
N ILE A 64 -5.18 -17.40 -10.30
CA ILE A 64 -4.18 -17.74 -11.33
C ILE A 64 -3.56 -16.47 -11.90
N VAL A 65 -4.40 -15.47 -12.23
CA VAL A 65 -3.95 -14.17 -12.76
C VAL A 65 -2.99 -13.51 -11.79
N LEU A 66 -3.35 -13.38 -10.51
CA LEU A 66 -2.52 -12.74 -9.49
C LEU A 66 -1.23 -13.52 -9.22
N THR A 67 -1.32 -14.83 -9.01
CA THR A 67 -0.15 -15.67 -8.69
C THR A 67 0.85 -15.68 -9.84
N LEU A 68 0.37 -15.81 -11.08
CA LEU A 68 1.25 -15.78 -12.26
C LEU A 68 1.89 -14.38 -12.41
N THR A 69 1.12 -13.31 -12.26
CA THR A 69 1.65 -11.94 -12.34
C THR A 69 2.75 -11.72 -11.32
N GLN A 70 2.55 -12.11 -10.05
CA GLN A 70 3.56 -12.02 -8.99
C GLN A 70 4.82 -12.84 -9.32
N GLN A 71 4.63 -14.05 -9.82
CA GLN A 71 5.74 -14.93 -10.20
C GLN A 71 6.55 -14.32 -11.35
N LEU A 72 5.88 -13.84 -12.39
CA LEU A 72 6.54 -13.21 -13.54
C LEU A 72 7.31 -11.97 -13.15
N THR A 73 6.73 -11.10 -12.34
CA THR A 73 7.38 -9.87 -11.85
C THR A 73 8.64 -10.18 -11.05
N ARG A 74 8.62 -11.25 -10.25
CA ARG A 74 9.76 -11.67 -9.43
C ARG A 74 10.85 -12.39 -10.24
N ASP A 75 10.44 -13.38 -11.05
CA ASP A 75 11.37 -14.32 -11.67
C ASP A 75 11.81 -13.86 -13.09
N PHE A 76 11.01 -13.00 -13.75
CA PHE A 76 11.24 -12.48 -15.10
C PHE A 76 10.99 -10.96 -15.19
N PRO A 77 11.76 -10.13 -14.49
CA PRO A 77 11.50 -8.68 -14.36
C PRO A 77 11.60 -7.90 -15.69
N HIS A 78 12.13 -8.52 -16.74
CA HIS A 78 12.17 -7.95 -18.08
C HIS A 78 10.86 -8.14 -18.85
N VAL A 79 10.02 -9.11 -18.45
CA VAL A 79 8.73 -9.38 -19.10
C VAL A 79 7.66 -8.47 -18.51
N ARG A 80 7.01 -7.73 -19.36
CA ARG A 80 5.92 -6.85 -18.96
C ARG A 80 4.59 -7.60 -18.93
N VAL A 81 3.85 -7.48 -17.84
CA VAL A 81 2.54 -8.12 -17.68
C VAL A 81 1.45 -7.08 -17.96
N LEU A 82 0.66 -7.32 -19.02
CA LEU A 82 -0.49 -6.50 -19.40
C LEU A 82 -1.78 -7.34 -19.27
N LEU A 83 -2.72 -6.87 -18.47
CA LEU A 83 -3.97 -7.57 -18.19
C LEU A 83 -5.07 -7.14 -19.18
N LEU A 84 -5.78 -8.10 -19.76
CA LEU A 84 -6.84 -7.85 -20.75
C LEU A 84 -8.23 -8.07 -20.16
N GLY A 85 -9.19 -7.21 -20.53
CA GLY A 85 -10.60 -7.39 -20.17
C GLY A 85 -10.95 -6.94 -18.75
N VAL A 86 -10.17 -6.04 -18.16
CA VAL A 86 -10.34 -5.59 -16.78
C VAL A 86 -11.62 -4.77 -16.62
N THR A 87 -12.39 -5.09 -15.58
CA THR A 87 -13.46 -4.22 -15.10
C THR A 87 -12.84 -3.21 -14.13
N GLU A 88 -12.95 -1.91 -14.42
CA GLU A 88 -12.27 -0.86 -13.64
C GLU A 88 -12.91 -0.66 -12.26
N THR A 89 -12.72 -1.62 -11.34
CA THR A 89 -13.00 -1.47 -9.92
C THR A 89 -11.71 -1.17 -9.18
N GLU A 90 -11.78 -0.33 -8.15
CA GLU A 90 -10.59 0.10 -7.41
C GLU A 90 -9.87 -1.09 -6.75
N THR A 91 -10.64 -2.01 -6.15
CA THR A 91 -10.10 -3.20 -5.47
C THR A 91 -9.40 -4.16 -6.42
N GLU A 92 -9.96 -4.35 -7.62
CA GLU A 92 -9.41 -5.27 -8.63
C GLU A 92 -8.11 -4.71 -9.21
N ILE A 93 -8.11 -3.42 -9.60
CA ILE A 93 -6.91 -2.78 -10.12
C ILE A 93 -5.81 -2.68 -9.06
N GLN A 94 -6.16 -2.39 -7.80
CA GLN A 94 -5.20 -2.41 -6.70
C GLN A 94 -4.52 -3.77 -6.59
N ALA A 95 -5.28 -4.87 -6.59
CA ALA A 95 -4.72 -6.22 -6.52
C ALA A 95 -3.77 -6.53 -7.68
N TYR A 96 -4.09 -6.08 -8.89
CA TYR A 96 -3.24 -6.27 -10.06
C TYR A 96 -1.95 -5.47 -10.00
N VAL A 97 -2.01 -4.22 -9.52
CA VAL A 97 -0.81 -3.38 -9.33
C VAL A 97 0.07 -3.94 -8.23
N GLU A 98 -0.50 -4.38 -7.11
CA GLU A 98 0.23 -5.03 -6.02
C GLU A 98 0.88 -6.36 -6.46
N ALA A 99 0.27 -7.06 -7.42
CA ALA A 99 0.87 -8.24 -8.05
C ALA A 99 2.01 -7.90 -9.02
N GLY A 100 2.16 -6.63 -9.42
CA GLY A 100 3.22 -6.15 -10.30
C GLY A 100 2.85 -6.07 -11.78
N ALA A 101 1.55 -6.03 -12.12
CA ALA A 101 1.12 -5.76 -13.48
C ALA A 101 1.60 -4.38 -13.95
N CYS A 102 2.14 -4.31 -15.16
CA CYS A 102 2.64 -3.07 -15.75
C CYS A 102 1.52 -2.20 -16.34
N GLY A 103 0.34 -2.78 -16.58
CA GLY A 103 -0.81 -2.08 -17.12
C GLY A 103 -2.02 -3.00 -17.27
N TYR A 104 -3.11 -2.41 -17.68
CA TYR A 104 -4.35 -3.14 -17.98
C TYR A 104 -5.09 -2.53 -19.16
N VAL A 105 -5.91 -3.34 -19.81
CA VAL A 105 -6.80 -2.96 -20.89
C VAL A 105 -8.24 -3.18 -20.42
N PRO A 106 -9.06 -2.12 -20.33
CA PRO A 106 -10.46 -2.23 -19.97
C PRO A 106 -11.25 -3.13 -20.94
N LYS A 107 -12.29 -3.80 -20.43
CA LYS A 107 -13.13 -4.74 -21.19
C LYS A 107 -13.71 -4.17 -22.49
N ASN A 108 -14.00 -2.88 -22.52
CA ASN A 108 -14.64 -2.23 -23.67
C ASN A 108 -13.63 -1.47 -24.55
N THR A 109 -12.34 -1.76 -24.43
CA THR A 109 -11.29 -1.09 -25.22
C THR A 109 -11.35 -1.55 -26.68
N PRO A 110 -11.45 -0.63 -27.65
CA PRO A 110 -11.37 -0.97 -29.07
C PRO A 110 -9.98 -1.50 -29.44
N PHE A 111 -9.92 -2.39 -30.43
CA PHE A 111 -8.65 -3.04 -30.83
C PHE A 111 -7.52 -2.04 -31.17
N TYR A 112 -7.83 -0.94 -31.87
CA TYR A 112 -6.81 0.05 -32.21
C TYR A 112 -6.14 0.72 -30.99
N GLN A 113 -6.87 0.80 -29.88
CA GLN A 113 -6.30 1.30 -28.62
C GLN A 113 -5.42 0.26 -27.93
N LEU A 114 -5.70 -1.04 -28.08
CA LEU A 114 -4.87 -2.10 -27.53
C LEU A 114 -3.43 -2.00 -28.04
N GLN A 115 -3.24 -1.75 -29.33
CA GLN A 115 -1.89 -1.57 -29.90
C GLN A 115 -1.15 -0.42 -29.23
N SER A 116 -1.79 0.73 -29.08
CA SER A 116 -1.20 1.89 -28.41
C SER A 116 -0.86 1.59 -26.93
N VAL A 117 -1.71 0.84 -26.22
CA VAL A 117 -1.45 0.45 -24.82
C VAL A 117 -0.24 -0.47 -24.74
N ILE A 118 -0.11 -1.46 -25.65
CA ILE A 118 1.04 -2.35 -25.70
C ILE A 118 2.33 -1.55 -25.89
N GLU A 119 2.35 -0.61 -26.83
CA GLU A 119 3.50 0.23 -27.10
C GLU A 119 3.88 1.12 -25.90
N LEU A 120 2.89 1.79 -25.27
CA LEU A 120 3.11 2.63 -24.08
C LEU A 120 3.69 1.84 -22.91
N VAL A 121 3.13 0.65 -22.64
CA VAL A 121 3.62 -0.21 -21.53
C VAL A 121 5.07 -0.62 -21.76
N THR A 122 5.50 -0.86 -23.00
CA THR A 122 6.91 -1.17 -23.28
C THR A 122 7.84 0.00 -23.10
N GLN A 123 7.34 1.23 -23.25
CA GLN A 123 8.09 2.46 -22.97
C GLN A 123 8.14 2.82 -21.47
N GLY A 124 7.47 2.03 -20.62
CA GLY A 124 7.38 2.27 -19.19
C GLY A 124 6.27 3.25 -18.80
N GLU A 125 5.39 3.57 -19.74
CA GLU A 125 4.21 4.39 -19.50
C GLU A 125 3.01 3.51 -19.17
N THR A 126 2.09 4.02 -18.36
CA THR A 126 0.86 3.31 -17.95
C THR A 126 -0.35 4.19 -18.22
N MET A 127 -1.33 3.66 -18.95
CA MET A 127 -2.63 4.32 -19.08
C MET A 127 -3.57 3.85 -18.00
N CYS A 128 -4.14 4.79 -17.26
CA CYS A 128 -5.23 4.52 -16.34
C CYS A 128 -6.27 5.63 -16.42
N SER A 129 -7.53 5.30 -16.08
CA SER A 129 -8.58 6.33 -16.02
C SER A 129 -8.27 7.33 -14.89
N PRO A 130 -8.71 8.61 -15.02
CA PRO A 130 -8.53 9.61 -13.95
C PRO A 130 -9.08 9.16 -12.59
N ARG A 131 -10.15 8.39 -12.58
CA ARG A 131 -10.75 7.80 -11.38
C ARG A 131 -9.78 6.85 -10.69
N ILE A 132 -9.18 5.93 -11.44
CA ILE A 132 -8.21 4.97 -10.91
C ILE A 132 -6.94 5.67 -10.47
N ALA A 133 -6.44 6.64 -11.24
CA ALA A 133 -5.31 7.44 -10.83
C ALA A 133 -5.57 8.12 -9.48
N HIS A 134 -6.74 8.75 -9.30
CA HIS A 134 -7.14 9.37 -8.04
C HIS A 134 -7.17 8.37 -6.88
N ALA A 135 -7.78 7.20 -7.07
CA ALA A 135 -7.83 6.15 -6.04
C ALA A 135 -6.43 5.66 -5.66
N MET A 136 -5.52 5.51 -6.63
CA MET A 136 -4.14 5.13 -6.38
C MET A 136 -3.36 6.20 -5.61
N PHE A 137 -3.51 7.49 -5.95
CA PHE A 137 -2.90 8.57 -5.19
C PHE A 137 -3.44 8.64 -3.75
N ALA A 138 -4.76 8.44 -3.55
CA ALA A 138 -5.33 8.35 -2.21
C ALA A 138 -4.70 7.20 -1.41
N ARG A 139 -4.55 6.03 -2.03
CA ARG A 139 -3.93 4.86 -1.39
C ARG A 139 -2.45 5.05 -1.09
N LEU A 140 -1.69 5.66 -1.99
CA LEU A 140 -0.30 6.03 -1.72
C LEU A 140 -0.19 7.00 -0.54
N SER A 141 -1.12 7.96 -0.44
CA SER A 141 -1.17 8.88 0.70
C SER A 141 -1.47 8.16 2.02
N GLU A 142 -2.38 7.18 2.02
CA GLU A 142 -2.65 6.34 3.18
C GLU A 142 -1.43 5.47 3.56
N LEU A 143 -0.80 4.83 2.58
CA LEU A 143 0.41 4.03 2.79
C LEU A 143 1.57 4.89 3.29
N ALA A 144 1.74 6.10 2.76
CA ALA A 144 2.74 7.05 3.23
C ALA A 144 2.45 7.48 4.68
N GLN A 145 1.18 7.67 5.06
CA GLN A 145 0.78 7.95 6.43
C GLN A 145 0.99 6.72 7.34
N THR A 146 0.66 5.52 6.86
CA THR A 146 0.89 4.27 7.58
C THR A 146 2.37 3.93 7.67
N SER A 147 3.14 4.13 6.59
CA SER A 147 4.60 3.98 6.60
C SER A 147 5.29 5.05 7.43
N ALA A 148 4.78 6.28 7.47
CA ALA A 148 5.21 7.28 8.43
C ALA A 148 4.91 6.85 9.88
N SER A 149 3.89 6.00 10.09
CA SER A 149 3.63 5.37 11.39
C SER A 149 4.53 4.17 11.66
N SER A 150 5.02 3.46 10.64
CA SER A 150 5.89 2.28 10.78
C SER A 150 7.39 2.57 10.62
N ILE A 151 7.77 3.71 10.04
CA ILE A 151 9.18 4.18 10.02
C ILE A 151 9.57 4.85 11.34
N MET A 152 8.67 4.89 12.33
CA MET A 152 8.95 5.46 13.62
C MET A 152 8.98 4.43 14.74
N ASP A 153 9.88 3.49 14.64
CA ASP A 153 10.66 3.02 15.77
C ASP A 153 11.97 3.85 15.93
N GLU A 154 11.95 5.12 15.53
CA GLU A 154 12.85 6.05 16.21
C GLU A 154 12.37 6.17 17.66
N PRO A 155 13.24 5.92 18.64
CA PRO A 155 12.84 6.03 20.04
C PRO A 155 12.29 7.45 20.27
N ILE A 156 10.99 7.55 20.58
CA ILE A 156 10.40 8.84 20.94
C ILE A 156 11.13 9.30 22.20
N ILE A 157 12.07 10.22 22.02
CA ILE A 157 12.86 10.77 23.12
C ILE A 157 12.10 11.97 23.67
N LEU A 158 11.36 11.75 24.75
CA LEU A 158 10.91 12.85 25.58
C LEU A 158 12.09 13.32 26.43
N SER A 159 12.26 14.63 26.58
CA SER A 159 13.23 15.17 27.53
C SER A 159 12.80 14.81 28.96
N ASP A 160 13.75 14.84 29.90
CA ASP A 160 13.45 14.58 31.32
C ASP A 160 12.32 15.47 31.84
N ARG A 161 12.28 16.72 31.38
CA ARG A 161 11.22 17.69 31.71
C ARG A 161 9.87 17.32 31.12
N GLU A 162 9.83 16.79 29.90
CA GLU A 162 8.61 16.31 29.25
C GLU A 162 8.08 15.04 29.93
N LEU A 163 8.97 14.14 30.34
CA LEU A 163 8.61 12.94 31.11
C LEU A 163 8.04 13.30 32.48
N GLU A 164 8.66 14.24 33.20
CA GLU A 164 8.17 14.73 34.48
C GLU A 164 6.76 15.36 34.35
N ILE A 165 6.56 16.18 33.34
CA ILE A 165 5.24 16.77 33.07
C ILE A 165 4.23 15.69 32.68
N LEU A 166 4.60 14.70 31.86
CA LEU A 166 3.72 13.61 31.46
C LEU A 166 3.31 12.73 32.68
N GLN A 167 4.23 12.52 33.63
CA GLN A 167 3.92 11.83 34.88
C GLN A 167 2.86 12.59 35.69
N LEU A 168 3.04 13.90 35.90
CA LEU A 168 2.07 14.74 36.62
C LEU A 168 0.71 14.81 35.88
N ILE A 169 0.74 14.77 34.54
CA ILE A 169 -0.46 14.64 33.72
C ILE A 169 -1.20 13.34 34.02
N ALA A 170 -0.48 12.23 34.13
CA ALA A 170 -1.06 10.93 34.44
C ALA A 170 -1.64 10.87 35.85
N GLU A 171 -1.09 11.64 36.80
CA GLU A 171 -1.61 11.83 38.16
C GLU A 171 -2.84 12.77 38.23
N GLY A 172 -3.31 13.28 37.08
CA GLY A 172 -4.52 14.11 37.00
C GLY A 172 -4.31 15.60 37.27
N TRP A 173 -3.07 16.08 37.37
CA TRP A 173 -2.76 17.48 37.68
C TRP A 173 -3.13 18.41 36.51
N SER A 174 -3.73 19.54 36.80
CA SER A 174 -3.97 20.61 35.82
C SER A 174 -2.68 21.34 35.49
N ASN A 175 -2.62 22.02 34.33
CA ASN A 175 -1.44 22.81 33.92
C ASN A 175 -1.05 23.86 34.98
N ARG A 176 -2.00 24.38 35.72
CA ARG A 176 -1.76 25.35 36.79
C ARG A 176 -1.09 24.71 38.01
N GLN A 177 -1.53 23.52 38.39
CA GLN A 177 -0.90 22.74 39.49
C GLN A 177 0.51 22.32 39.11
N ILE A 178 0.69 21.81 37.86
CA ILE A 178 2.02 21.47 37.33
C ILE A 178 2.95 22.69 37.32
N ALA A 179 2.44 23.84 36.87
CA ALA A 179 3.20 25.08 36.83
C ALA A 179 3.69 25.49 38.24
N ASN A 180 2.81 25.44 39.22
CA ASN A 180 3.16 25.76 40.63
C ASN A 180 4.19 24.74 41.18
N HIS A 181 4.01 23.47 40.92
CA HIS A 181 4.89 22.41 41.42
C HIS A 181 6.30 22.46 40.81
N LEU A 182 6.37 22.78 39.52
CA LEU A 182 7.62 22.83 38.78
C LEU A 182 8.27 24.21 38.71
N TYR A 183 7.69 25.20 39.39
CA TYR A 183 8.13 26.59 39.38
C TYR A 183 8.19 27.21 38.00
N LEU A 184 7.18 26.90 37.16
CA LEU A 184 7.04 27.37 35.79
C LEU A 184 5.83 28.29 35.64
N SER A 185 5.75 29.02 34.50
CA SER A 185 4.51 29.68 34.12
C SER A 185 3.49 28.68 33.57
N PRO A 186 2.16 28.90 33.77
CA PRO A 186 1.14 28.06 33.15
C PRO A 186 1.22 28.03 31.63
N HIS A 187 1.74 29.09 31.02
CA HIS A 187 1.97 29.15 29.57
C HIS A 187 3.12 28.23 29.15
N THR A 188 4.21 28.17 29.91
CA THR A 188 5.33 27.24 29.67
C THR A 188 4.88 25.80 29.74
N VAL A 189 4.07 25.45 30.75
CA VAL A 189 3.51 24.08 30.88
C VAL A 189 2.60 23.75 29.72
N LYS A 190 1.76 24.69 29.25
CA LYS A 190 0.92 24.50 28.07
C LYS A 190 1.75 24.18 26.82
N ASN A 191 2.89 24.85 26.65
CA ASN A 191 3.80 24.62 25.54
C ASN A 191 4.47 23.23 25.63
N HIS A 192 4.89 22.82 26.82
CA HIS A 192 5.42 21.46 27.03
C HIS A 192 4.37 20.40 26.75
N VAL A 193 3.14 20.57 27.24
CA VAL A 193 2.03 19.65 26.92
C VAL A 193 1.78 19.56 25.42
N HIS A 194 1.76 20.67 24.73
CA HIS A 194 1.61 20.69 23.26
C HIS A 194 2.75 19.93 22.57
N ASN A 195 3.98 20.13 22.98
CA ASN A 195 5.15 19.43 22.43
C ASN A 195 5.11 17.93 22.73
N ILE A 196 4.69 17.52 23.93
CA ILE A 196 4.49 16.11 24.30
C ILE A 196 3.45 15.49 23.35
N LEU A 197 2.26 16.10 23.19
CA LEU A 197 1.22 15.61 22.33
C LEU A 197 1.71 15.48 20.87
N LYS A 198 2.46 16.45 20.38
CA LYS A 198 3.06 16.45 19.04
C LYS A 198 4.09 15.33 18.89
N LYS A 199 5.00 15.15 19.87
CA LYS A 199 6.01 14.08 19.85
C LYS A 199 5.39 12.69 19.94
N LEU A 200 4.33 12.53 20.77
CA LEU A 200 3.58 11.28 20.90
C LEU A 200 2.58 11.06 19.75
N ARG A 201 2.38 12.06 18.88
CA ARG A 201 1.42 12.05 17.76
C ARG A 201 -0.02 11.75 18.19
N VAL A 202 -0.41 12.28 19.32
CA VAL A 202 -1.77 12.18 19.86
C VAL A 202 -2.42 13.56 19.96
N GLN A 203 -3.74 13.61 19.87
CA GLN A 203 -4.47 14.88 19.90
C GLN A 203 -4.98 15.24 21.29
N ARG A 204 -5.17 14.24 22.16
CA ARG A 204 -5.80 14.41 23.45
C ARG A 204 -4.88 13.96 24.58
N ARG A 205 -4.99 14.66 25.69
CA ARG A 205 -4.25 14.39 26.92
C ARG A 205 -4.39 12.94 27.42
N LEU A 206 -5.61 12.39 27.36
CA LEU A 206 -5.90 11.01 27.74
C LEU A 206 -5.19 9.98 26.84
N GLU A 207 -5.03 10.29 25.56
CA GLU A 207 -4.31 9.44 24.61
C GLU A 207 -2.81 9.41 24.95
N ALA A 208 -2.24 10.54 25.38
CA ALA A 208 -0.85 10.58 25.84
C ALA A 208 -0.60 9.74 27.09
N ILE A 209 -1.55 9.75 28.04
CA ILE A 209 -1.48 8.90 29.24
C ILE A 209 -1.52 7.42 28.85
N LYS A 210 -2.48 7.03 28.00
CA LYS A 210 -2.62 5.66 27.52
C LYS A 210 -1.34 5.19 26.82
N TYR A 211 -0.80 6.00 25.91
CA TYR A 211 0.43 5.73 25.19
C TYR A 211 1.64 5.50 26.13
N ALA A 212 1.80 6.38 27.12
CA ALA A 212 2.88 6.29 28.10
C ALA A 212 2.72 5.09 29.06
N SER A 213 1.48 4.72 29.39
CA SER A 213 1.16 3.54 30.20
C SER A 213 1.51 2.24 29.48
N GLU A 214 1.13 2.10 28.20
CA GLU A 214 1.42 0.92 27.38
C GLU A 214 2.93 0.68 27.20
N ARG A 215 3.73 1.74 27.21
CA ARG A 215 5.21 1.68 27.09
C ARG A 215 5.95 1.68 28.43
N GLN A 216 5.22 1.59 29.56
CA GLN A 216 5.79 1.56 30.91
C GLN A 216 6.66 2.78 31.26
N TRP A 217 6.42 3.94 30.64
CA TRP A 217 7.14 5.18 30.93
C TRP A 217 6.69 5.84 32.23
N LEU A 218 5.49 5.49 32.72
CA LEU A 218 4.92 6.00 33.96
C LEU A 218 5.40 5.14 35.12
N LYS A 219 6.05 5.74 36.11
CA LYS A 219 6.42 5.04 37.34
C LYS A 219 5.15 4.64 38.11
N LYS A 220 4.98 3.36 38.44
CA LYS A 220 3.84 2.85 39.22
C LYS A 220 3.77 3.55 40.58
N ARG A 221 2.91 4.58 40.69
CA ARG A 221 2.37 5.09 41.95
C ARG A 221 1.03 5.74 41.67
N PHE A 222 0.00 4.93 41.59
CA PHE A 222 -1.39 5.45 41.62
C PHE A 222 -1.88 5.35 43.06
N HIS A 223 -1.93 6.48 43.77
CA HIS A 223 -2.84 6.71 44.89
C HIS A 223 -3.90 7.66 44.41
N ILE A 224 -5.07 7.12 44.08
CA ILE A 224 -6.27 7.93 43.85
C ILE A 224 -6.90 8.15 45.21
N GLN A 225 -6.79 9.36 45.76
CA GLN A 225 -7.70 9.87 46.78
C GLN A 225 -8.57 10.95 46.15
N GLY A 226 -9.89 10.73 46.15
CA GLY A 226 -10.86 11.73 45.73
C GLY A 226 -12.02 11.08 44.99
N GLU A 227 -13.11 10.94 45.72
CA GLU A 227 -14.40 10.37 45.36
C GLU A 227 -14.99 10.91 44.05
N ASP A 228 -15.60 10.01 43.35
CA ASP A 228 -16.62 10.03 42.30
C ASP A 228 -16.14 9.69 40.88
N SER A 229 -16.68 8.52 40.47
CA SER A 229 -16.79 7.96 39.12
C SER A 229 -15.70 6.97 38.65
N VAL A 230 -15.88 5.72 39.08
CA VAL A 230 -15.83 4.46 38.31
C VAL A 230 -14.85 4.39 37.13
N LEU A 231 -13.75 3.68 37.37
CA LEU A 231 -13.22 2.62 36.53
C LEU A 231 -12.06 1.92 37.28
N SER A 232 -12.45 0.89 38.03
CA SER A 232 -11.51 -0.09 38.59
C SER A 232 -11.06 -1.04 37.48
N LEU A 233 -9.78 -1.05 37.19
CA LEU A 233 -9.11 -2.15 36.52
C LEU A 233 -8.06 -2.70 37.48
N SER A 234 -8.47 -3.73 38.23
CA SER A 234 -7.59 -4.62 38.97
C SER A 234 -6.86 -5.52 37.98
N TYR A 235 -5.55 -5.49 37.97
CA TYR A 235 -4.73 -6.57 37.44
C TYR A 235 -4.11 -7.30 38.62
N GLU A 236 -4.60 -8.51 38.88
CA GLU A 236 -3.92 -9.50 39.70
C GLU A 236 -2.78 -10.15 38.94
N GLU A 237 -1.70 -10.35 39.64
CA GLU A 237 -0.50 -11.08 39.21
C GLU A 237 -0.80 -12.56 38.94
N ARG A 238 -0.28 -13.07 37.85
CA ARG A 238 0.34 -14.41 37.80
C ARG A 238 1.49 -14.43 36.79
#